data_c14857c5a2ae1fb1af871eb98e566d8c
#
_entry.id   c14857c5a2ae1fb1af871eb98e566d8c
#
_cell.length_a   1.000
_cell.length_b   1.000
_cell.length_c   1.000
_cell.angle_alpha   90.00
_cell.angle_beta   90.00
_cell.angle_gamma   90.00
#
_symmetry.space_group_name_H-M   'P 1'
#
loop_
_entity.id
_entity.type
_entity.pdbx_description
1 polymer ?
#
loop_
_entity_poly.entity_id
_entity_poly.type
_entity_poly.pdbx_seq_one_letter_code
_entity_poly.pdbx_strand_id
1 'polypeptide(L)'
;ENSFVEKIKDQFDYLQIYETSPSKSKVLKLISNKKIIQAIKVKKKEDINLYKQYIGVADEFLFDSSAMEKSSIFDWSYLKNIEINEWFLAGGININNLEKASKISKKIDISSSLEDNPGVKSSKKVSDFLLKAKKL
;
A
#
# COMPACT_ATOMS: atom_id res chain seq x y z
N GLU A 1 14.05 -14.70 -6.81
CA GLU A 1 12.92 -13.75 -6.91
C GLU A 1 12.48 -13.52 -8.37
N ASN A 2 13.41 -13.26 -9.31
CA ASN A 2 13.07 -13.00 -10.70
C ASN A 2 12.33 -14.17 -11.36
N SER A 3 12.80 -15.41 -11.15
CA SER A 3 12.16 -16.62 -11.68
C SER A 3 10.75 -16.86 -11.11
N PHE A 4 10.48 -16.42 -9.88
CA PHE A 4 9.15 -16.49 -9.29
C PHE A 4 8.20 -15.50 -9.98
N VAL A 5 8.65 -14.25 -10.16
CA VAL A 5 7.83 -13.22 -10.84
C VAL A 5 7.47 -13.64 -12.27
N GLU A 6 8.42 -14.21 -13.01
CA GLU A 6 8.18 -14.75 -14.36
C GLU A 6 7.10 -15.82 -14.40
N LYS A 7 7.03 -16.68 -13.39
CA LYS A 7 6.04 -17.77 -13.32
C LYS A 7 4.62 -17.28 -13.04
N ILE A 8 4.47 -16.16 -12.32
CA ILE A 8 3.16 -15.69 -11.84
C ILE A 8 2.67 -14.42 -12.54
N LYS A 9 3.50 -13.75 -13.34
CA LYS A 9 3.22 -12.42 -13.93
C LYS A 9 1.90 -12.35 -14.70
N ASP A 10 1.47 -13.43 -15.33
CA ASP A 10 0.24 -13.45 -16.13
C ASP A 10 -1.04 -13.53 -15.26
N GLN A 11 -0.89 -13.67 -13.95
CA GLN A 11 -2.00 -13.75 -13.00
C GLN A 11 -2.36 -12.37 -12.40
N PHE A 12 -1.59 -11.31 -12.67
CA PHE A 12 -1.76 -9.99 -12.05
C PHE A 12 -1.56 -8.87 -13.05
N ASP A 13 -2.14 -7.71 -12.74
CA ASP A 13 -1.94 -6.45 -13.47
C ASP A 13 -0.88 -5.57 -12.81
N TYR A 14 -0.69 -5.71 -11.50
CA TYR A 14 0.25 -4.94 -10.69
C TYR A 14 1.10 -5.84 -9.80
N LEU A 15 2.35 -5.42 -9.58
CA LEU A 15 3.21 -5.96 -8.54
C LEU A 15 3.37 -4.91 -7.42
N GLN A 16 2.91 -5.24 -6.23
CA GLN A 16 3.19 -4.45 -5.03
C GLN A 16 4.47 -4.95 -4.39
N ILE A 17 5.45 -4.06 -4.24
CA ILE A 17 6.79 -4.43 -3.76
C ILE A 17 7.22 -3.55 -2.59
N TYR A 18 7.89 -4.18 -1.64
CA TYR A 18 8.44 -3.57 -0.42
C TYR A 18 9.95 -3.69 -0.39
N GLU A 19 10.63 -2.74 0.25
CA GLU A 19 12.05 -2.83 0.63
C GLU A 19 13.00 -3.26 -0.51
N THR A 20 12.70 -2.86 -1.73
CA THR A 20 13.57 -3.06 -2.90
C THR A 20 14.29 -1.76 -3.24
N SER A 21 15.47 -1.86 -3.88
CA SER A 21 16.12 -0.67 -4.45
C SER A 21 15.43 -0.23 -5.76
N PRO A 22 15.53 1.04 -6.16
CA PRO A 22 14.97 1.52 -7.43
C PRO A 22 15.47 0.71 -8.65
N SER A 23 16.74 0.31 -8.66
CA SER A 23 17.31 -0.53 -9.73
C SER A 23 16.64 -1.90 -9.79
N LYS A 24 16.42 -2.54 -8.64
CA LYS A 24 15.73 -3.83 -8.56
C LYS A 24 14.26 -3.72 -8.95
N SER A 25 13.56 -2.66 -8.51
CA SER A 25 12.18 -2.37 -8.92
C SER A 25 12.08 -2.21 -10.44
N LYS A 26 13.04 -1.52 -11.07
CA LYS A 26 13.12 -1.38 -12.52
C LYS A 26 13.29 -2.73 -13.23
N VAL A 27 14.15 -3.59 -12.72
CA VAL A 27 14.33 -4.96 -13.25
C VAL A 27 13.03 -5.76 -13.13
N LEU A 28 12.37 -5.75 -11.98
CA LEU A 28 11.10 -6.44 -11.77
C LEU A 28 10.01 -5.94 -12.74
N LYS A 29 9.94 -4.63 -12.98
CA LYS A 29 9.03 -4.03 -13.96
C LYS A 29 9.29 -4.56 -15.36
N LEU A 30 10.54 -4.63 -15.78
CA LEU A 30 10.93 -5.10 -17.12
C LEU A 30 10.60 -6.58 -17.33
N ILE A 31 10.98 -7.45 -16.39
CA ILE A 31 10.77 -8.90 -16.54
C ILE A 31 9.30 -9.32 -16.41
N SER A 32 8.53 -8.60 -15.59
CA SER A 32 7.11 -8.90 -15.41
C SER A 32 6.24 -8.28 -16.52
N ASN A 33 6.69 -7.18 -17.11
CA ASN A 33 5.87 -6.30 -17.96
C ASN A 33 4.58 -5.84 -17.26
N LYS A 34 4.65 -5.61 -15.94
CA LYS A 34 3.53 -5.19 -15.10
C LYS A 34 3.79 -3.83 -14.48
N LYS A 35 2.74 -3.17 -14.07
CA LYS A 35 2.82 -1.93 -13.30
C LYS A 35 3.34 -2.22 -11.89
N ILE A 36 4.10 -1.28 -11.34
CA ILE A 36 4.69 -1.38 -10.00
C ILE A 36 3.97 -0.45 -9.04
N ILE A 37 3.46 -1.00 -7.95
CA ILE A 37 3.10 -0.26 -6.75
C ILE A 37 4.28 -0.35 -5.78
N GLN A 38 5.01 0.75 -5.61
CA GLN A 38 6.11 0.80 -4.65
C GLN A 38 5.59 1.17 -3.27
N ALA A 39 5.68 0.23 -2.34
CA ALA A 39 5.34 0.47 -0.95
C ALA A 39 6.48 1.15 -0.20
N ILE A 40 6.15 2.22 0.51
CA ILE A 40 7.04 3.01 1.35
C ILE A 40 6.63 2.76 2.81
N LYS A 41 7.51 2.16 3.59
CA LYS A 41 7.31 1.98 5.03
C LYS A 41 7.62 3.28 5.76
N VAL A 42 6.66 3.80 6.50
CA VAL A 42 6.75 5.06 7.22
C VAL A 42 6.87 4.81 8.73
N LYS A 43 8.03 5.12 9.30
CA LYS A 43 8.30 5.15 10.76
C LYS A 43 8.30 6.58 11.27
N LYS A 44 8.92 7.46 10.53
CA LYS A 44 9.14 8.87 10.87
C LYS A 44 8.88 9.75 9.65
N LYS A 45 8.76 11.04 9.88
CA LYS A 45 8.37 12.02 8.86
C LYS A 45 9.28 12.01 7.62
N GLU A 46 10.57 11.80 7.79
CA GLU A 46 11.56 11.80 6.71
C GLU A 46 11.35 10.64 5.72
N ASP A 47 10.80 9.51 6.20
CA ASP A 47 10.58 8.32 5.38
C ASP A 47 9.61 8.59 4.22
N ILE A 48 8.71 9.57 4.37
CA ILE A 48 7.81 9.99 3.31
C ILE A 48 8.57 10.33 2.03
N ASN A 49 9.74 10.97 2.12
CA ASN A 49 10.51 11.39 0.96
C ASN A 49 11.17 10.23 0.19
N LEU A 50 11.17 9.01 0.73
CA LEU A 50 11.77 7.85 0.06
C LEU A 50 11.12 7.54 -1.29
N TYR A 51 9.84 7.88 -1.49
CA TYR A 51 9.17 7.69 -2.77
C TYR A 51 9.87 8.40 -3.94
N LYS A 52 10.54 9.54 -3.66
CA LYS A 52 11.24 10.35 -4.67
C LYS A 52 12.30 9.56 -5.43
N GLN A 53 12.91 8.55 -4.80
CA GLN A 53 13.92 7.68 -5.40
C GLN A 53 13.32 6.74 -6.47
N TYR A 54 12.01 6.53 -6.45
CA TYR A 54 11.31 5.60 -7.35
C TYR A 54 10.50 6.32 -8.44
N ILE A 55 10.58 7.65 -8.50
CA ILE A 55 9.96 8.44 -9.58
C ILE A 55 10.56 8.00 -10.91
N GLY A 56 9.70 7.71 -11.90
CA GLY A 56 10.11 7.16 -13.20
C GLY A 56 10.34 5.64 -13.22
N VAL A 57 10.25 4.97 -12.06
CA VAL A 57 10.30 3.51 -11.95
C VAL A 57 8.94 2.95 -11.53
N ALA A 58 8.41 3.40 -10.40
CA ALA A 58 7.09 3.02 -9.92
C ALA A 58 5.99 3.73 -10.71
N ASP A 59 4.87 3.05 -10.91
CA ASP A 59 3.67 3.61 -11.52
C ASP A 59 2.75 4.18 -10.45
N GLU A 60 2.72 3.59 -9.27
CA GLU A 60 1.94 4.03 -8.13
C GLU A 60 2.74 3.88 -6.83
N PHE A 61 2.33 4.60 -5.80
CA PHE A 61 2.93 4.55 -4.48
C PHE A 61 1.92 4.12 -3.42
N LEU A 62 2.40 3.43 -2.40
CA LEU A 62 1.64 3.03 -1.23
C LEU A 62 2.43 3.43 0.02
N PHE A 63 1.81 4.16 0.93
CA PHE A 63 2.40 4.52 2.22
C PHE A 63 1.80 3.66 3.32
N ASP A 64 2.65 2.86 3.96
CA ASP A 64 2.27 1.88 4.97
C ASP A 64 2.97 2.15 6.30
N SER A 65 2.33 1.81 7.40
CA SER A 65 3.01 1.80 8.69
C SER A 65 4.14 0.77 8.68
N SER A 66 5.27 1.12 9.26
CA SER A 66 6.42 0.22 9.30
C SER A 66 6.35 -0.80 10.43
N ALA A 67 5.33 -0.73 11.27
CA ALA A 67 5.27 -1.55 12.45
C ALA A 67 5.03 -3.01 12.10
N MET A 68 5.85 -3.87 12.67
CA MET A 68 5.62 -5.31 12.72
C MET A 68 4.38 -5.65 13.57
N GLU A 69 3.93 -4.71 14.40
CA GLU A 69 2.72 -4.84 15.20
C GLU A 69 1.49 -4.55 14.34
N LYS A 70 0.63 -5.54 14.24
CA LYS A 70 -0.70 -5.42 13.62
C LYS A 70 -1.45 -4.26 14.26
N SER A 71 -1.82 -3.26 13.46
CA SER A 71 -2.63 -2.10 13.87
C SER A 71 -1.92 -0.78 14.22
N SER A 72 -0.62 -0.66 14.10
CA SER A 72 -0.02 0.67 14.31
C SER A 72 -0.28 1.57 13.11
N ILE A 73 -0.67 2.80 13.41
CA ILE A 73 -0.89 3.87 12.44
C ILE A 73 0.30 4.83 12.57
N PHE A 74 0.91 5.21 11.46
CA PHE A 74 1.85 6.33 11.50
C PHE A 74 1.09 7.67 11.49
N ASP A 75 1.75 8.76 11.83
CA ASP A 75 1.12 10.08 11.81
C ASP A 75 0.83 10.51 10.36
N TRP A 76 -0.43 10.41 9.96
CA TRP A 76 -0.87 10.77 8.61
C TRP A 76 -0.67 12.25 8.26
N SER A 77 -0.39 13.11 9.23
CA SER A 77 -0.02 14.51 8.96
C SER A 77 1.28 14.63 8.15
N TYR A 78 2.13 13.61 8.17
CA TYR A 78 3.35 13.56 7.36
C TYR A 78 3.07 13.57 5.85
N LEU A 79 1.87 13.12 5.43
CA LEU A 79 1.47 13.01 4.03
C LEU A 79 1.01 14.34 3.40
N LYS A 80 0.87 15.41 4.19
CA LYS A 80 0.31 16.71 3.72
C LYS A 80 1.09 17.35 2.56
N ASN A 81 2.38 17.06 2.44
CA ASN A 81 3.27 17.70 1.47
C ASN A 81 3.78 16.71 0.40
N ILE A 82 3.05 15.66 0.13
CA ILE A 82 3.38 14.74 -0.97
C ILE A 82 3.05 15.42 -2.31
N GLU A 83 4.04 15.43 -3.21
CA GLU A 83 3.98 16.09 -4.51
C GLU A 83 3.50 15.16 -5.64
N ILE A 84 2.75 14.11 -5.31
CA ILE A 84 2.12 13.18 -6.25
C ILE A 84 0.60 13.22 -6.07
N ASN A 85 -0.14 13.12 -7.19
CA ASN A 85 -1.58 13.35 -7.18
C ASN A 85 -2.39 12.24 -6.50
N GLU A 86 -1.98 10.99 -6.70
CA GLU A 86 -2.70 9.82 -6.18
C GLU A 86 -1.73 8.79 -5.61
N TRP A 87 -2.11 8.20 -4.48
CA TRP A 87 -1.33 7.17 -3.80
C TRP A 87 -2.22 6.39 -2.84
N PHE A 88 -1.82 5.18 -2.50
CA PHE A 88 -2.51 4.33 -1.55
C PHE A 88 -2.10 4.66 -0.11
N LEU A 89 -3.08 4.76 0.78
CA LEU A 89 -2.89 4.78 2.22
C LEU A 89 -3.11 3.38 2.78
N ALA A 90 -2.12 2.88 3.51
CA ALA A 90 -2.14 1.59 4.18
C ALA A 90 -1.70 1.71 5.64
N GLY A 91 -1.71 0.59 6.35
CA GLY A 91 -1.24 0.46 7.72
C GLY A 91 -2.27 0.87 8.79
N GLY A 92 -2.72 -0.12 9.56
CA GLY A 92 -3.64 0.07 10.69
C GLY A 92 -5.03 0.60 10.33
N ILE A 93 -5.39 0.64 9.06
CA ILE A 93 -6.71 1.09 8.61
C ILE A 93 -7.75 0.04 9.01
N ASN A 94 -8.88 0.52 9.52
CA ASN A 94 -10.00 -0.29 9.97
C ASN A 94 -11.31 0.50 9.84
N ILE A 95 -12.44 -0.15 10.14
CA ILE A 95 -13.76 0.45 9.99
C ILE A 95 -13.96 1.73 10.82
N ASN A 96 -13.26 1.86 11.98
CA ASN A 96 -13.44 3.02 12.86
C ASN A 96 -12.68 4.27 12.38
N ASN A 97 -11.56 4.10 11.66
CA ASN A 97 -10.75 5.21 11.17
C ASN A 97 -10.89 5.45 9.66
N LEU A 98 -11.71 4.65 8.96
CA LEU A 98 -11.90 4.72 7.51
C LEU A 98 -12.32 6.11 7.03
N GLU A 99 -13.25 6.78 7.71
CA GLU A 99 -13.69 8.12 7.34
C GLU A 99 -12.54 9.15 7.41
N LYS A 100 -11.69 9.03 8.42
CA LYS A 100 -10.49 9.88 8.51
C LYS A 100 -9.49 9.56 7.39
N ALA A 101 -9.28 8.27 7.11
CA ALA A 101 -8.38 7.82 6.05
C ALA A 101 -8.84 8.29 4.67
N SER A 102 -10.15 8.23 4.37
CA SER A 102 -10.73 8.65 3.07
C SER A 102 -10.62 10.14 2.79
N LYS A 103 -10.47 10.97 3.84
CA LYS A 103 -10.18 12.41 3.71
C LYS A 103 -8.73 12.69 3.36
N ILE A 104 -7.84 11.73 3.56
CA ILE A 104 -6.39 11.84 3.32
C ILE A 104 -6.03 11.25 1.97
N SER A 105 -6.55 10.07 1.64
CA SER A 105 -6.37 9.44 0.33
C SER A 105 -7.66 8.83 -0.17
N LYS A 106 -7.87 8.89 -1.49
CA LYS A 106 -9.00 8.20 -2.16
C LYS A 106 -8.70 6.73 -2.44
N LYS A 107 -7.44 6.33 -2.34
CA LYS A 107 -6.98 4.95 -2.52
C LYS A 107 -6.60 4.38 -1.14
N ILE A 108 -7.33 3.38 -0.69
CA ILE A 108 -7.13 2.74 0.62
C ILE A 108 -6.75 1.29 0.42
N ASP A 109 -5.65 0.86 1.06
CA ASP A 109 -5.27 -0.55 1.17
C ASP A 109 -5.51 -1.03 2.60
N ILE A 110 -6.25 -2.13 2.74
CA ILE A 110 -6.64 -2.70 4.02
C ILE A 110 -6.50 -4.23 4.01
N SER A 111 -5.91 -4.78 5.03
CA SER A 111 -5.69 -6.22 5.11
C SER A 111 -6.05 -6.80 6.49
N SER A 112 -5.18 -6.67 7.47
CA SER A 112 -5.27 -7.42 8.75
C SER A 112 -6.52 -7.11 9.58
N SER A 113 -7.07 -5.90 9.50
CA SER A 113 -8.30 -5.53 10.23
C SER A 113 -9.56 -6.20 9.67
N LEU A 114 -9.48 -6.81 8.50
CA LEU A 114 -10.56 -7.61 7.90
C LEU A 114 -10.43 -9.11 8.20
N GLU A 115 -9.50 -9.50 9.08
CA GLU A 115 -9.25 -10.90 9.44
C GLU A 115 -9.94 -11.27 10.76
N ASP A 116 -10.49 -12.49 10.84
CA ASP A 116 -10.93 -13.07 12.11
C ASP A 116 -9.76 -13.74 12.83
N ASN A 117 -8.88 -14.38 12.07
CA ASN A 117 -7.60 -14.92 12.52
C ASN A 117 -6.51 -14.52 11.52
N PRO A 118 -5.22 -14.52 11.90
CA PRO A 118 -4.13 -14.18 10.99
C PRO A 118 -4.21 -14.93 9.66
N GLY A 119 -4.32 -14.19 8.56
CA GLY A 119 -4.43 -14.75 7.21
C GLY A 119 -5.83 -15.23 6.81
N VAL A 120 -6.83 -15.19 7.71
CA VAL A 120 -8.21 -15.65 7.42
C VAL A 120 -9.15 -14.45 7.37
N LYS A 121 -9.55 -14.06 6.17
CA LYS A 121 -10.48 -12.93 5.96
C LYS A 121 -11.89 -13.26 6.44
N SER A 122 -12.52 -12.30 7.10
CA SER A 122 -13.91 -12.34 7.53
C SER A 122 -14.82 -11.74 6.47
N SER A 123 -15.70 -12.55 5.87
CA SER A 123 -16.69 -12.08 4.89
C SER A 123 -17.56 -10.96 5.46
N LYS A 124 -17.92 -11.06 6.77
CA LYS A 124 -18.70 -10.01 7.46
C LYS A 124 -17.93 -8.71 7.55
N LYS A 125 -16.67 -8.73 8.03
CA LYS A 125 -15.84 -7.51 8.15
C LYS A 125 -15.58 -6.87 6.79
N VAL A 126 -15.36 -7.67 5.74
CA VAL A 126 -15.20 -7.17 4.37
C VAL A 126 -16.48 -6.48 3.91
N SER A 127 -17.65 -7.11 4.09
CA SER A 127 -18.94 -6.54 3.71
C SER A 127 -19.23 -5.23 4.46
N ASP A 128 -19.09 -5.22 5.78
CA ASP A 128 -19.32 -4.05 6.63
C ASP A 128 -18.41 -2.88 6.22
N PHE A 129 -17.13 -3.18 5.95
CA PHE A 129 -16.17 -2.17 5.50
C PHE A 129 -16.56 -1.57 4.16
N LEU A 130 -16.90 -2.41 3.16
CA LEU A 130 -17.29 -1.96 1.82
C LEU A 130 -18.59 -1.14 1.85
N LEU A 131 -19.56 -1.54 2.67
CA LEU A 131 -20.81 -0.78 2.86
C LEU A 131 -20.54 0.61 3.46
N LYS A 132 -19.60 0.71 4.38
CA LYS A 132 -19.19 2.00 4.95
C LYS A 132 -18.41 2.83 3.93
N ALA A 133 -17.46 2.23 3.21
CA ALA A 133 -16.65 2.92 2.20
C ALA A 133 -17.50 3.53 1.07
N LYS A 134 -18.56 2.86 0.64
CA LYS A 134 -19.49 3.37 -0.39
C LYS A 134 -20.28 4.61 0.01
N LYS A 135 -20.29 4.96 1.29
CA LYS A 135 -21.01 6.12 1.83
C LYS A 135 -20.11 7.35 2.01
N LEU A 136 -18.83 7.23 1.75
CA LEU A 136 -17.80 8.27 1.90
C LEU A 136 -17.40 8.88 0.56
#